data_985185e4c51a3638b03a8af1af9c7ebe
#
_entry.id   985185e4c51a3638b03a8af1af9c7ebe
#
_cell.length_a   1.000
_cell.length_b   1.000
_cell.length_c   1.000
_cell.angle_alpha   90.00
_cell.angle_beta   90.00
_cell.angle_gamma   90.00
#
_symmetry.space_group_name_H-M   'P 1'
#
loop_
_entity.id
_entity.type
_entity.pdbx_description
1 polymer ?
#
loop_
_entity_poly.entity_id
_entity_poly.type
_entity_poly.pdbx_seq_one_letter_code
_entity_poly.pdbx_strand_id
1 'polypeptide(L)'
;QRKNASILDYVREEVRAQARRAGATLDTSERYPRWVGEGASAPAAILANVWERLPQAPRGSALEAFLAGSTSATTGASDHLLMPFHSNIDQRNAIRAALTHQISIIDGPPGTGKTQTILNLIASLIAQGKTVGVVAGANSAVDNVIDKLTEEGYGFLVASLGKAERVKE
;
A
#
# COMPACT_ATOMS: atom_id res chain seq x y z
N GLN A 1 -24.98 19.37 -3.63
CA GLN A 1 -24.85 18.11 -2.87
C GLN A 1 -24.35 16.89 -3.67
N ARG A 2 -23.81 17.06 -4.88
CA ARG A 2 -23.23 15.97 -5.71
C ARG A 2 -21.69 15.99 -5.76
N LYS A 3 -20.99 16.57 -4.80
CA LYS A 3 -19.53 16.76 -4.87
C LYS A 3 -18.68 15.72 -4.15
N ASN A 4 -19.26 14.64 -3.62
CA ASN A 4 -18.51 13.56 -2.96
C ASN A 4 -18.93 12.16 -3.44
N ALA A 5 -19.17 11.98 -4.74
CA ALA A 5 -18.90 10.66 -5.30
C ALA A 5 -17.41 10.46 -5.09
N SER A 6 -17.03 9.54 -4.21
CA SER A 6 -15.63 9.37 -3.82
C SER A 6 -14.83 9.02 -5.08
N ILE A 7 -13.56 9.38 -5.12
CA ILE A 7 -12.64 8.94 -6.18
C ILE A 7 -12.77 7.41 -6.37
N LEU A 8 -13.02 6.67 -5.28
CA LEU A 8 -13.30 5.23 -5.32
C LEU A 8 -14.53 4.88 -6.15
N ASP A 9 -15.62 5.63 -6.03
CA ASP A 9 -16.84 5.35 -6.82
C ASP A 9 -16.60 5.64 -8.30
N TYR A 10 -15.85 6.70 -8.62
CA TYR A 10 -15.44 6.99 -9.99
C TYR A 10 -14.55 5.87 -10.57
N VAL A 11 -13.51 5.46 -9.85
CA VAL A 11 -12.61 4.40 -10.29
C VAL A 11 -13.36 3.08 -10.43
N ARG A 12 -14.27 2.76 -9.48
CA ARG A 12 -15.10 1.57 -9.54
C ARG A 12 -15.98 1.55 -10.80
N GLU A 13 -16.65 2.65 -11.13
CA GLU A 13 -17.47 2.73 -12.34
C GLU A 13 -16.64 2.62 -13.62
N GLU A 14 -15.46 3.23 -13.68
CA GLU A 14 -14.58 3.10 -14.84
C GLU A 14 -14.08 1.65 -15.02
N VAL A 15 -13.68 0.98 -13.94
CA VAL A 15 -13.26 -0.42 -13.98
C VAL A 15 -14.41 -1.34 -14.41
N ARG A 16 -15.62 -1.08 -13.92
CA ARG A 16 -16.85 -1.78 -14.36
C ARG A 16 -17.14 -1.57 -15.85
N ALA A 17 -16.98 -0.35 -16.33
CA ALA A 17 -17.16 -0.03 -17.75
C ALA A 17 -16.14 -0.79 -18.63
N GLN A 18 -14.89 -0.87 -18.20
CA GLN A 18 -13.85 -1.62 -18.90
C GLN A 18 -14.14 -3.13 -18.90
N ALA A 19 -14.60 -3.70 -17.77
CA ALA A 19 -14.98 -5.11 -17.69
C ALA A 19 -16.14 -5.45 -18.64
N ARG A 20 -17.17 -4.59 -18.73
CA ARG A 20 -18.28 -4.75 -19.69
C ARG A 20 -17.81 -4.67 -21.13
N ARG A 21 -16.90 -3.76 -21.47
CA ARG A 21 -16.30 -3.67 -22.82
C ARG A 21 -15.51 -4.93 -23.17
N ALA A 22 -14.94 -5.60 -22.19
CA ALA A 22 -14.26 -6.89 -22.38
C ALA A 22 -15.22 -8.10 -22.48
N GLY A 23 -16.54 -7.89 -22.44
CA GLY A 23 -17.54 -8.95 -22.55
C GLY A 23 -17.87 -9.65 -21.21
N ALA A 24 -17.43 -9.13 -20.08
CA ALA A 24 -17.82 -9.65 -18.77
C ALA A 24 -19.15 -9.06 -18.30
N THR A 25 -19.91 -9.85 -17.55
CA THR A 25 -21.18 -9.44 -16.90
C THR A 25 -21.07 -9.56 -15.39
N LEU A 26 -21.74 -8.68 -14.66
CA LEU A 26 -21.74 -8.67 -13.21
C LEU A 26 -22.84 -9.60 -12.67
N ASP A 27 -22.44 -10.67 -12.01
CA ASP A 27 -23.34 -11.56 -11.26
C ASP A 27 -23.46 -11.03 -9.81
N THR A 28 -24.68 -10.73 -9.39
CA THR A 28 -25.03 -10.21 -8.07
C THR A 28 -25.77 -11.24 -7.22
N SER A 29 -25.84 -12.48 -7.63
CA SER A 29 -26.55 -13.56 -6.92
C SER A 29 -25.85 -13.98 -5.62
N GLU A 30 -24.55 -13.78 -5.52
CA GLU A 30 -23.74 -14.07 -4.34
C GLU A 30 -23.62 -12.85 -3.39
N ARG A 31 -23.21 -13.11 -2.16
CA ARG A 31 -22.94 -12.06 -1.16
C ARG A 31 -21.96 -10.99 -1.66
N TYR A 32 -21.02 -11.38 -2.48
CA TYR A 32 -20.08 -10.47 -3.14
C TYR A 32 -20.28 -10.55 -4.65
N PRO A 33 -20.66 -9.43 -5.30
CA PRO A 33 -20.80 -9.37 -6.75
C PRO A 33 -19.54 -9.87 -7.46
N ARG A 34 -19.73 -10.61 -8.55
CA ARG A 34 -18.63 -11.22 -9.29
C ARG A 34 -18.79 -11.01 -10.79
N TRP A 35 -17.71 -10.65 -11.44
CA TRP A 35 -17.66 -10.53 -12.89
C TRP A 35 -17.44 -11.91 -13.52
N VAL A 36 -18.37 -12.32 -14.39
CA VAL A 36 -18.44 -13.65 -15.03
C VAL A 36 -18.61 -13.52 -16.54
N GLY A 37 -18.54 -14.65 -17.26
CA GLY A 37 -18.72 -14.73 -18.72
C GLY A 37 -17.39 -14.82 -19.48
N GLU A 38 -17.45 -14.73 -20.81
CA GLU A 38 -16.27 -14.92 -21.67
C GLU A 38 -15.14 -13.93 -21.38
N GLY A 39 -15.50 -12.70 -21.01
CA GLY A 39 -14.54 -11.66 -20.62
C GLY A 39 -14.06 -11.72 -19.17
N ALA A 40 -14.48 -12.70 -18.36
CA ALA A 40 -14.15 -12.74 -16.92
C ALA A 40 -12.66 -12.94 -16.63
N SER A 41 -11.91 -13.52 -17.55
CA SER A 41 -10.44 -13.66 -17.47
C SER A 41 -9.68 -12.43 -17.95
N ALA A 42 -10.35 -11.44 -18.53
CA ALA A 42 -9.72 -10.21 -18.97
C ALA A 42 -9.16 -9.43 -17.75
N PRO A 43 -8.00 -8.76 -17.86
CA PRO A 43 -7.41 -7.98 -16.76
C PRO A 43 -8.37 -6.98 -16.13
N ALA A 44 -9.25 -6.37 -16.94
CA ALA A 44 -10.27 -5.43 -16.45
C ALA A 44 -11.32 -6.11 -15.55
N ALA A 45 -11.76 -7.33 -15.88
CA ALA A 45 -12.72 -8.07 -15.06
C ALA A 45 -12.09 -8.58 -13.75
N ILE A 46 -10.83 -9.01 -13.80
CA ILE A 46 -10.07 -9.40 -12.61
C ILE A 46 -9.94 -8.19 -11.66
N LEU A 47 -9.58 -7.05 -12.19
CA LEU A 47 -9.48 -5.82 -11.42
C LEU A 47 -10.84 -5.39 -10.85
N ALA A 48 -11.91 -5.49 -11.65
CA ALA A 48 -13.27 -5.19 -11.21
C ALA A 48 -13.69 -6.09 -10.03
N ASN A 49 -13.35 -7.38 -10.05
CA ASN A 49 -13.62 -8.30 -8.92
C ASN A 49 -12.91 -7.86 -7.63
N VAL A 50 -11.69 -7.32 -7.72
CA VAL A 50 -10.98 -6.76 -6.57
C VAL A 50 -11.71 -5.54 -6.04
N TRP A 51 -12.12 -4.61 -6.90
CA TRP A 51 -12.81 -3.38 -6.52
C TRP A 51 -14.20 -3.62 -5.92
N GLU A 52 -14.94 -4.65 -6.38
CA GLU A 52 -16.23 -5.03 -5.78
C GLU A 52 -16.09 -5.54 -4.34
N ARG A 53 -14.93 -6.10 -4.00
CA ARG A 53 -14.65 -6.66 -2.66
C ARG A 53 -14.00 -5.67 -1.71
N LEU A 54 -13.53 -4.51 -2.19
CA LEU A 54 -12.91 -3.52 -1.33
C LEU A 54 -13.94 -2.96 -0.35
N PRO A 55 -13.69 -3.04 0.96
CA PRO A 55 -14.53 -2.40 1.95
C PRO A 55 -14.47 -0.88 1.80
N GLN A 56 -15.42 -0.19 2.39
CA GLN A 56 -15.34 1.25 2.54
C GLN A 56 -14.10 1.60 3.37
N ALA A 57 -13.47 2.75 3.04
CA ALA A 57 -12.33 3.22 3.83
C ALA A 57 -12.74 3.37 5.30
N PRO A 58 -12.01 2.76 6.25
CA PRO A 58 -12.30 2.90 7.66
C PRO A 58 -12.25 4.38 8.08
N ARG A 59 -13.19 4.80 8.92
CA ARG A 59 -13.21 6.17 9.44
C ARG A 59 -11.92 6.50 10.19
N GLY A 60 -11.38 7.69 9.95
CA GLY A 60 -10.11 8.14 10.52
C GLY A 60 -8.86 7.51 9.89
N SER A 61 -9.02 6.68 8.84
CA SER A 61 -7.88 6.10 8.14
C SER A 61 -7.21 7.11 7.21
N ALA A 62 -5.92 6.88 6.91
CA ALA A 62 -5.20 7.64 5.90
C ALA A 62 -5.85 7.53 4.52
N LEU A 63 -6.48 6.39 4.21
CA LEU A 63 -7.22 6.20 2.97
C LEU A 63 -8.46 7.12 2.89
N GLU A 64 -9.24 7.22 3.98
CA GLU A 64 -10.37 8.15 4.04
C GLU A 64 -9.90 9.60 3.85
N ALA A 65 -8.85 10.01 4.56
CA ALA A 65 -8.26 11.34 4.45
C ALA A 65 -7.78 11.64 3.03
N PHE A 66 -7.11 10.70 2.39
CA PHE A 66 -6.64 10.80 1.00
C PHE A 66 -7.81 11.00 0.03
N LEU A 67 -8.85 10.18 0.15
CA LEU A 67 -10.03 10.24 -0.71
C LEU A 67 -10.86 11.51 -0.50
N ALA A 68 -10.82 12.07 0.71
CA ALA A 68 -11.44 13.36 1.02
C ALA A 68 -10.59 14.57 0.60
N GLY A 69 -9.38 14.35 0.09
CA GLY A 69 -8.44 15.42 -0.25
C GLY A 69 -7.93 16.19 0.97
N SER A 70 -8.01 15.58 2.15
CA SER A 70 -7.58 16.17 3.42
C SER A 70 -6.51 15.29 4.05
N THR A 71 -5.32 15.82 4.26
CA THR A 71 -4.26 15.14 5.00
C THR A 71 -3.93 15.97 6.23
N SER A 72 -3.87 15.34 7.38
CA SER A 72 -3.48 16.00 8.63
C SER A 72 -2.18 15.42 9.17
N ALA A 73 -1.49 16.24 9.97
CA ALA A 73 -0.40 15.74 10.77
C ALA A 73 -0.95 14.75 11.82
N THR A 74 -0.21 13.68 12.07
CA THR A 74 -0.57 12.70 13.09
C THR A 74 -0.21 13.30 14.46
N THR A 75 -1.19 13.55 15.28
CA THR A 75 -0.95 13.95 16.67
C THR A 75 -0.38 12.77 17.46
N GLY A 76 0.78 12.94 18.09
CA GLY A 76 1.39 11.92 18.95
C GLY A 76 2.48 11.08 18.29
N ALA A 77 3.05 11.54 17.18
CA ALA A 77 4.26 10.91 16.65
C ALA A 77 5.39 11.01 17.68
N SER A 78 5.87 9.86 18.15
CA SER A 78 7.03 9.77 19.02
C SER A 78 8.26 10.29 18.27
N ASP A 79 9.04 11.15 18.94
CA ASP A 79 10.30 11.68 18.41
C ASP A 79 11.42 10.59 18.37
N HIS A 80 11.07 9.36 18.76
CA HIS A 80 12.00 8.24 18.77
C HIS A 80 12.24 7.71 17.36
N LEU A 81 13.31 8.19 16.74
CA LEU A 81 13.84 7.69 15.49
C LEU A 81 14.83 6.57 15.78
N LEU A 82 14.49 5.36 15.38
CA LEU A 82 15.45 4.25 15.36
C LEU A 82 16.07 4.16 13.97
N MET A 83 17.38 4.41 13.89
CA MET A 83 18.13 4.48 12.64
C MET A 83 19.29 3.47 12.63
N PRO A 84 19.01 2.17 12.54
CA PRO A 84 20.05 1.16 12.55
C PRO A 84 20.91 1.20 11.27
N PHE A 85 20.39 1.74 10.19
CA PHE A 85 21.11 1.84 8.92
C PHE A 85 21.66 3.25 8.73
N HIS A 86 22.80 3.35 8.07
CA HIS A 86 23.42 4.64 7.77
C HIS A 86 22.44 5.60 7.07
N SER A 87 22.40 6.85 7.49
CA SER A 87 21.48 7.85 6.94
C SER A 87 22.10 9.26 6.97
N ASN A 88 21.80 10.04 5.95
CA ASN A 88 22.12 11.46 5.89
C ASN A 88 20.98 12.32 6.49
N ILE A 89 21.19 13.63 6.53
CA ILE A 89 20.24 14.56 7.14
C ILE A 89 18.90 14.61 6.40
N ASP A 90 18.92 14.53 5.05
CA ASP A 90 17.72 14.59 4.22
C ASP A 90 16.87 13.33 4.40
N GLN A 91 17.51 12.16 4.45
CA GLN A 91 16.85 10.89 4.74
C GLN A 91 16.20 10.91 6.15
N ARG A 92 16.88 11.46 7.16
CA ARG A 92 16.32 11.61 8.52
C ARG A 92 15.11 12.54 8.54
N ASN A 93 15.18 13.64 7.81
CA ASN A 93 14.05 14.57 7.69
C ASN A 93 12.87 13.93 6.97
N ALA A 94 13.11 13.16 5.91
CA ALA A 94 12.08 12.41 5.20
C ALA A 94 11.40 11.37 6.11
N ILE A 95 12.17 10.63 6.91
CA ILE A 95 11.63 9.65 7.88
C ILE A 95 10.81 10.37 8.95
N ARG A 96 11.31 11.49 9.50
CA ARG A 96 10.56 12.28 10.49
C ARG A 96 9.24 12.77 9.92
N ALA A 97 9.23 13.27 8.68
CA ALA A 97 8.02 13.69 8.00
C ALA A 97 7.05 12.52 7.81
N ALA A 98 7.54 11.33 7.42
CA ALA A 98 6.72 10.14 7.26
C ALA A 98 6.09 9.65 8.57
N LEU A 99 6.77 9.83 9.71
CA LEU A 99 6.27 9.44 11.02
C LEU A 99 5.26 10.46 11.60
N THR A 100 5.30 11.71 11.14
CA THR A 100 4.45 12.79 11.67
C THR A 100 3.22 13.09 10.80
N HIS A 101 3.12 12.50 9.63
CA HIS A 101 1.99 12.71 8.71
C HIS A 101 1.31 11.39 8.36
N GLN A 102 0.01 11.42 8.14
CA GLN A 102 -0.76 10.24 7.70
C GLN A 102 -0.32 9.75 6.31
N ILE A 103 0.09 10.67 5.44
CA ILE A 103 0.56 10.38 4.09
C ILE A 103 1.82 11.19 3.86
N SER A 104 2.85 10.54 3.36
CA SER A 104 4.11 11.16 3.01
C SER A 104 4.63 10.62 1.69
N ILE A 105 5.09 11.51 0.83
CA ILE A 105 5.70 11.16 -0.45
C ILE A 105 7.20 11.41 -0.33
N ILE A 106 8.00 10.38 -0.56
CA ILE A 106 9.45 10.47 -0.54
C ILE A 106 9.95 10.23 -1.95
N ASP A 107 10.39 11.27 -2.60
CA ASP A 107 10.97 11.22 -3.93
C ASP A 107 12.49 11.39 -3.89
N GLY A 108 13.16 10.85 -4.91
CA GLY A 108 14.59 10.98 -5.06
C GLY A 108 15.13 10.23 -6.27
N PRO A 109 16.18 10.76 -6.94
CA PRO A 109 16.82 10.09 -8.05
C PRO A 109 17.42 8.72 -7.67
N PRO A 110 17.78 7.88 -8.62
CA PRO A 110 18.57 6.67 -8.35
C PRO A 110 19.85 7.01 -7.56
N GLY A 111 20.22 6.15 -6.60
CA GLY A 111 21.43 6.33 -5.80
C GLY A 111 21.28 7.23 -4.56
N THR A 112 20.14 7.88 -4.31
CA THR A 112 19.93 8.73 -3.13
C THR A 112 19.69 7.98 -1.82
N GLY A 113 19.75 6.64 -1.83
CA GLY A 113 19.57 5.81 -0.65
C GLY A 113 18.11 5.62 -0.23
N LYS A 114 17.15 5.64 -1.19
CA LYS A 114 15.73 5.37 -0.90
C LYS A 114 15.51 4.09 -0.13
N THR A 115 16.21 3.01 -0.47
CA THR A 115 16.11 1.73 0.24
C THR A 115 16.53 1.87 1.71
N GLN A 116 17.62 2.59 2.00
CA GLN A 116 18.06 2.85 3.38
C GLN A 116 17.04 3.69 4.15
N THR A 117 16.41 4.66 3.48
CA THR A 117 15.32 5.44 4.05
C THR A 117 14.14 4.54 4.43
N ILE A 118 13.73 3.63 3.53
CA ILE A 118 12.66 2.66 3.78
C ILE A 118 13.02 1.74 4.96
N LEU A 119 14.23 1.20 5.01
CA LEU A 119 14.67 0.32 6.09
C LEU A 119 14.66 1.01 7.45
N ASN A 120 15.15 2.25 7.55
CA ASN A 120 15.11 3.04 8.78
C ASN A 120 13.67 3.42 9.18
N LEU A 121 12.79 3.69 8.21
CA LEU A 121 11.37 3.94 8.47
C LEU A 121 10.69 2.69 9.04
N ILE A 122 10.93 1.51 8.45
CA ILE A 122 10.44 0.23 8.94
C ILE A 122 10.91 0.00 10.38
N ALA A 123 12.21 0.16 10.65
CA ALA A 123 12.78 -0.02 11.98
C ALA A 123 12.14 0.92 13.02
N SER A 124 11.96 2.20 12.65
CA SER A 124 11.32 3.19 13.53
C SER A 124 9.85 2.85 13.82
N LEU A 125 9.10 2.37 12.83
CA LEU A 125 7.70 1.99 12.99
C LEU A 125 7.56 0.71 13.87
N ILE A 126 8.41 -0.29 13.64
CA ILE A 126 8.42 -1.52 14.45
C ILE A 126 8.78 -1.20 15.90
N ALA A 127 9.78 -0.34 16.13
CA ALA A 127 10.14 0.10 17.48
C ALA A 127 9.00 0.82 18.21
N GLN A 128 8.06 1.41 17.47
CA GLN A 128 6.83 2.00 18.00
C GLN A 128 5.67 0.99 18.14
N GLY A 129 5.92 -0.30 17.93
CA GLY A 129 4.91 -1.35 18.01
C GLY A 129 3.92 -1.34 16.83
N LYS A 130 4.29 -0.74 15.70
CA LYS A 130 3.44 -0.69 14.49
C LYS A 130 3.67 -1.89 13.60
N THR A 131 2.62 -2.35 12.95
CA THR A 131 2.72 -3.31 11.85
C THR A 131 2.97 -2.56 10.54
N VAL A 132 3.91 -3.04 9.74
CA VAL A 132 4.32 -2.39 8.50
C VAL A 132 4.04 -3.30 7.31
N GLY A 133 3.34 -2.78 6.30
CA GLY A 133 3.17 -3.44 5.02
C GLY A 133 4.01 -2.76 3.94
N VAL A 134 4.84 -3.53 3.22
CA VAL A 134 5.62 -3.07 2.06
C VAL A 134 5.00 -3.63 0.79
N VAL A 135 4.63 -2.75 -0.13
CA VAL A 135 3.99 -3.11 -1.39
C VAL A 135 4.73 -2.47 -2.55
N ALA A 136 4.94 -3.21 -3.62
CA ALA A 136 5.54 -2.67 -4.85
C ALA A 136 4.91 -3.31 -6.09
N GLY A 137 5.02 -2.63 -7.24
CA GLY A 137 4.55 -3.16 -8.52
C GLY A 137 5.36 -4.33 -9.06
N ALA A 138 6.59 -4.54 -8.56
CA ALA A 138 7.45 -5.67 -8.91
C ALA A 138 7.89 -6.40 -7.65
N ASN A 139 7.83 -7.73 -7.66
CA ASN A 139 8.27 -8.58 -6.55
C ASN A 139 9.75 -8.35 -6.19
N SER A 140 10.61 -8.15 -7.19
CA SER A 140 12.03 -7.88 -6.98
C SER A 140 12.31 -6.64 -6.11
N ALA A 141 11.43 -5.65 -6.13
CA ALA A 141 11.58 -4.47 -5.28
C ALA A 141 11.29 -4.79 -3.80
N VAL A 142 10.30 -5.65 -3.54
CA VAL A 142 9.99 -6.15 -2.19
C VAL A 142 11.09 -7.11 -1.73
N ASP A 143 11.51 -8.03 -2.61
CA ASP A 143 12.60 -8.98 -2.32
C ASP A 143 13.89 -8.25 -1.91
N ASN A 144 14.26 -7.17 -2.58
CA ASN A 144 15.43 -6.35 -2.21
C ASN A 144 15.33 -5.76 -0.78
N VAL A 145 14.15 -5.39 -0.32
CA VAL A 145 13.95 -4.92 1.06
C VAL A 145 14.11 -6.08 2.05
N ILE A 146 13.54 -7.24 1.71
CA ILE A 146 13.63 -8.46 2.54
C ILE A 146 15.08 -8.91 2.66
N ASP A 147 15.80 -9.01 1.54
CA ASP A 147 17.17 -9.45 1.50
C ASP A 147 18.07 -8.55 2.38
N LYS A 148 17.92 -7.22 2.28
CA LYS A 148 18.67 -6.28 3.11
C LYS A 148 18.34 -6.39 4.60
N LEU A 149 17.07 -6.59 4.97
CA LEU A 149 16.70 -6.83 6.36
C LEU A 149 17.31 -8.16 6.87
N THR A 150 17.36 -9.17 6.02
CA THR A 150 17.93 -10.48 6.37
C THR A 150 19.44 -10.42 6.50
N GLU A 151 20.15 -9.75 5.59
CA GLU A 151 21.61 -9.51 5.64
C GLU A 151 22.02 -8.83 6.95
N GLU A 152 21.20 -7.93 7.45
CA GLU A 152 21.43 -7.18 8.70
C GLU A 152 20.92 -7.93 9.95
N GLY A 153 20.43 -9.18 9.80
CA GLY A 153 19.97 -10.01 10.92
C GLY A 153 18.53 -9.77 11.35
N TYR A 154 17.75 -8.99 10.61
CA TYR A 154 16.34 -8.66 10.92
C TYR A 154 15.32 -9.51 10.16
N GLY A 155 15.75 -10.58 9.47
CA GLY A 155 14.86 -11.44 8.67
C GLY A 155 13.71 -12.05 9.47
N PHE A 156 13.91 -12.29 10.77
CA PHE A 156 12.86 -12.83 11.67
C PHE A 156 11.66 -11.88 11.87
N LEU A 157 11.77 -10.62 11.50
CA LEU A 157 10.68 -9.64 11.57
C LEU A 157 9.80 -9.64 10.33
N VAL A 158 10.16 -10.41 9.28
CA VAL A 158 9.56 -10.33 7.97
C VAL A 158 8.65 -11.52 7.69
N ALA A 159 7.40 -11.23 7.29
CA ALA A 159 6.49 -12.20 6.71
C ALA A 159 6.29 -11.87 5.22
N SER A 160 6.76 -12.75 4.33
CA SER A 160 6.58 -12.59 2.89
C SER A 160 5.22 -13.13 2.46
N LEU A 161 4.33 -12.24 2.02
CA LEU A 161 3.00 -12.57 1.52
C LEU A 161 2.97 -12.48 -0.01
N GLY A 162 2.19 -13.34 -0.68
CA GLY A 162 1.88 -13.20 -2.11
C GLY A 162 2.64 -14.10 -3.08
N LYS A 163 3.58 -14.92 -2.65
CA LYS A 163 4.11 -16.04 -3.44
C LYS A 163 3.58 -17.35 -2.89
N ALA A 164 2.83 -18.11 -3.69
CA ALA A 164 2.27 -19.42 -3.28
C ALA A 164 3.34 -20.42 -2.81
N GLU A 165 4.59 -20.24 -3.22
CA GLU A 165 5.73 -21.07 -2.83
C GLU A 165 6.27 -20.77 -1.43
N ARG A 166 6.03 -19.55 -0.91
CA ARG A 166 6.55 -19.10 0.40
C ARG A 166 5.57 -19.30 1.57
N VAL A 167 4.33 -19.69 1.28
CA VAL A 167 3.29 -19.92 2.30
C VAL A 167 3.40 -21.32 2.94
N LYS A 168 4.36 -22.14 2.52
CA LYS A 168 4.55 -23.54 2.95
C LYS A 168 5.70 -23.75 3.95
N GLU A 169 6.43 -22.71 4.33
CA GLU A 169 7.41 -22.71 5.40
C GLU A 169 6.86 -21.96 6.63
#